data_8043048b69aa87505a2c351d4ba549aa
#
_entry.id   8043048b69aa87505a2c351d4ba549aa
#
_cell.length_a   1.000
_cell.length_b   1.000
_cell.length_c   1.000
_cell.angle_alpha   90.00
_cell.angle_beta   90.00
_cell.angle_gamma   90.00
#
_symmetry.space_group_name_H-M   'P 1'
#
loop_
_entity.id
_entity.type
_entity.pdbx_description
1 polymer ?
#
loop_
_entity_poly.entity_id
_entity_poly.type
_entity_poly.pdbx_seq_one_letter_code
_entity_poly.pdbx_strand_id
1 'polypeptide(L)'
;MKLYIGNLPWSVDEAGLKELFASYNPSEANLISDKFSGRSKGFGFVTIENDEDAQKAISEMNGKEMEGRELKVSEAKPMEPRN
;
A
#
# COMPACT_ATOMS: atom_id res chain seq x y z
N MET A 1 -1.84 5.08 11.14
CA MET A 1 -0.60 4.39 10.70
C MET A 1 -0.54 4.38 9.19
N LYS A 2 0.60 4.71 8.65
CA LYS A 2 0.81 4.68 7.19
C LYS A 2 1.47 3.38 6.81
N LEU A 3 0.95 2.74 5.78
CA LEU A 3 1.45 1.45 5.32
C LEU A 3 2.13 1.61 3.97
N TYR A 4 3.24 0.90 3.80
CA TYR A 4 3.91 0.80 2.52
C TYR A 4 3.47 -0.51 1.86
N ILE A 5 3.05 -0.41 0.61
CA ILE A 5 2.63 -1.57 -0.16
C ILE A 5 3.50 -1.65 -1.39
N GLY A 6 4.25 -2.73 -1.53
CA GLY A 6 5.15 -2.91 -2.65
C GLY A 6 4.80 -4.11 -3.49
N ASN A 7 5.48 -4.23 -4.62
CA ASN A 7 5.33 -5.34 -5.54
C ASN A 7 3.90 -5.47 -6.09
N LEU A 8 3.26 -4.32 -6.31
CA LEU A 8 1.90 -4.29 -6.85
C LEU A 8 1.90 -4.62 -8.34
N PRO A 9 0.86 -5.33 -8.83
CA PRO A 9 0.70 -5.52 -10.27
C PRO A 9 0.41 -4.19 -10.97
N TRP A 10 0.76 -4.10 -12.22
CA TRP A 10 0.53 -2.89 -13.01
C TRP A 10 -0.95 -2.55 -13.15
N SER A 11 -1.79 -3.58 -13.11
CA SER A 11 -3.23 -3.38 -13.27
C SER A 11 -3.87 -2.68 -12.09
N VAL A 12 -3.16 -2.58 -10.97
CA VAL A 12 -3.70 -1.93 -9.78
C VAL A 12 -3.45 -0.43 -9.89
N ASP A 13 -4.51 0.34 -9.95
CA ASP A 13 -4.44 1.79 -9.91
C ASP A 13 -4.75 2.26 -8.49
N GLU A 14 -4.86 3.58 -8.33
CA GLU A 14 -5.12 4.15 -7.00
C GLU A 14 -6.46 3.68 -6.44
N ALA A 15 -7.47 3.61 -7.29
CA ALA A 15 -8.77 3.12 -6.85
C ALA A 15 -8.69 1.65 -6.46
N GLY A 16 -7.95 0.85 -7.23
CA GLY A 16 -7.74 -0.55 -6.90
C GLY A 16 -7.00 -0.74 -5.61
N LEU A 17 -6.00 0.09 -5.35
CA LEU A 17 -5.26 0.04 -4.10
C LEU A 17 -6.18 0.33 -2.92
N LYS A 18 -7.02 1.35 -3.06
CA LYS A 18 -7.98 1.70 -2.04
C LYS A 18 -8.95 0.56 -1.77
N GLU A 19 -9.40 -0.09 -2.83
CA GLU A 19 -10.32 -1.22 -2.71
C GLU A 19 -9.68 -2.42 -2.01
N LEU A 20 -8.40 -2.64 -2.26
CA LEU A 20 -7.68 -3.74 -1.61
C LEU A 20 -7.72 -3.61 -0.09
N PHE A 21 -7.71 -2.39 0.39
CA PHE A 21 -7.67 -2.12 1.82
C PHE A 21 -8.99 -1.60 2.37
N ALA A 22 -10.06 -1.68 1.58
CA ALA A 22 -11.36 -1.13 1.99
C ALA A 22 -11.87 -1.75 3.29
N SER A 23 -11.57 -3.03 3.51
CA SER A 23 -12.00 -3.72 4.73
C SER A 23 -11.34 -3.17 5.99
N TYR A 24 -10.28 -2.43 5.82
CA TYR A 24 -9.50 -1.91 6.94
C TYR A 24 -9.73 -0.42 7.18
N ASN A 25 -10.73 0.14 6.51
CA ASN A 25 -11.11 1.55 6.66
C ASN A 25 -9.96 2.52 6.41
N PRO A 26 -9.36 2.48 5.23
CA PRO A 26 -8.26 3.40 4.93
C PRO A 26 -8.78 4.83 4.83
N SER A 27 -8.07 5.76 5.41
CA SER A 27 -8.42 7.17 5.28
C SER A 27 -7.82 7.76 4.02
N GLU A 28 -6.76 7.15 3.51
CA GLU A 28 -6.09 7.66 2.33
C GLU A 28 -5.33 6.53 1.64
N ALA A 29 -5.30 6.57 0.32
CA ALA A 29 -4.52 5.62 -0.46
C ALA A 29 -3.88 6.37 -1.61
N ASN A 30 -2.57 6.22 -1.75
CA ASN A 30 -1.79 6.90 -2.78
C ASN A 30 -0.93 5.90 -3.52
N LEU A 31 -1.11 5.83 -4.81
CA LEU A 31 -0.28 4.97 -5.65
C LEU A 31 0.80 5.81 -6.30
N ILE A 32 2.03 5.32 -6.23
CA ILE A 32 3.14 6.02 -6.84
C ILE A 32 3.29 5.49 -8.26
N SER A 33 3.33 6.39 -9.22
CA SER A 33 3.47 6.01 -10.61
C SER A 33 4.66 6.73 -11.23
N ASP A 34 5.18 6.12 -12.30
CA ASP A 34 6.29 6.68 -13.03
C ASP A 34 5.76 7.73 -14.01
N LYS A 35 6.23 8.95 -13.88
CA LYS A 35 5.77 10.04 -14.72
C LYS A 35 6.20 9.90 -16.17
N PHE A 36 7.33 9.26 -16.40
CA PHE A 36 7.87 9.12 -17.74
C PHE A 36 7.19 8.03 -18.55
N SER A 37 6.90 6.91 -17.93
CA SER A 37 6.27 5.80 -18.63
C SER A 37 4.77 5.74 -18.41
N GLY A 38 4.25 6.49 -17.45
CA GLY A 38 2.83 6.43 -17.10
C GLY A 38 2.44 5.15 -16.40
N ARG A 39 3.39 4.34 -16.02
CA ARG A 39 3.13 3.08 -15.36
C ARG A 39 3.27 3.22 -13.86
N SER A 40 2.55 2.36 -13.14
CA SER A 40 2.73 2.24 -11.72
C SER A 40 4.14 1.73 -11.43
N LYS A 41 4.78 2.31 -10.41
CA LYS A 41 6.09 1.81 -9.99
C LYS A 41 5.97 0.54 -9.16
N GLY A 42 4.76 0.06 -8.95
CA GLY A 42 4.55 -1.17 -8.22
C GLY A 42 4.54 -0.96 -6.72
N PHE A 43 4.37 0.26 -6.25
CA PHE A 43 4.23 0.50 -4.82
C PHE A 43 3.33 1.71 -4.56
N GLY A 44 2.83 1.76 -3.34
CA GLY A 44 1.99 2.85 -2.92
C GLY A 44 1.95 2.92 -1.41
N PHE A 45 1.13 3.83 -0.91
CA PHE A 45 0.95 4.02 0.53
C PHE A 45 -0.53 4.07 0.86
N VAL A 46 -0.88 3.46 1.98
CA VAL A 46 -2.25 3.49 2.48
C VAL A 46 -2.19 3.95 3.92
N THR A 47 -3.03 4.91 4.27
CA THR A 47 -3.10 5.39 5.65
C THR A 47 -4.34 4.80 6.31
N ILE A 48 -4.15 4.14 7.43
CA ILE A 48 -5.22 3.59 8.23
C ILE A 48 -5.07 4.16 9.62
N GLU A 49 -6.07 4.91 10.07
CA GLU A 49 -5.96 5.63 11.34
C GLU A 49 -6.05 4.74 12.55
N ASN A 50 -6.80 3.65 12.43
CA ASN A 50 -6.92 2.71 13.53
C ASN A 50 -5.74 1.75 13.51
N ASP A 51 -4.96 1.74 14.57
CA ASP A 51 -3.75 0.91 14.65
C ASP A 51 -4.06 -0.58 14.55
N GLU A 52 -5.15 -1.01 15.15
CA GLU A 52 -5.54 -2.42 15.09
C GLU A 52 -5.86 -2.83 13.66
N ASP A 53 -6.60 -2.00 12.96
CA ASP A 53 -6.93 -2.27 11.55
C ASP A 53 -5.67 -2.25 10.70
N ALA A 54 -4.77 -1.34 10.98
CA ALA A 54 -3.53 -1.24 10.23
C ALA A 54 -2.67 -2.47 10.40
N GLN A 55 -2.54 -2.94 11.64
CA GLN A 55 -1.75 -4.13 11.91
C GLN A 55 -2.38 -5.37 11.30
N LYS A 56 -3.69 -5.43 11.33
CA LYS A 56 -4.41 -6.52 10.70
C LYS A 56 -4.18 -6.52 9.20
N ALA A 57 -4.19 -5.34 8.59
CA ALA A 57 -3.92 -5.22 7.16
C ALA A 57 -2.52 -5.71 6.82
N ILE A 58 -1.53 -5.32 7.61
CA ILE A 58 -0.17 -5.79 7.41
C ILE A 58 -0.12 -7.31 7.49
N SER A 59 -0.70 -7.85 8.53
CA SER A 59 -0.64 -9.30 8.77
C SER A 59 -1.35 -10.10 7.68
N GLU A 60 -2.48 -9.59 7.20
CA GLU A 60 -3.28 -10.33 6.23
C GLU A 60 -2.86 -10.08 4.79
N MET A 61 -2.37 -8.90 4.50
CA MET A 61 -2.03 -8.55 3.12
C MET A 61 -0.57 -8.79 2.77
N ASN A 62 0.30 -8.81 3.76
CA ASN A 62 1.71 -9.06 3.48
C ASN A 62 1.90 -10.50 3.01
N GLY A 63 2.48 -10.66 1.83
CA GLY A 63 2.67 -11.97 1.25
C GLY A 63 1.47 -12.50 0.48
N LYS A 64 0.40 -11.70 0.38
CA LYS A 64 -0.75 -12.12 -0.38
C LYS A 64 -0.42 -12.14 -1.87
N GLU A 65 -0.73 -13.24 -2.51
CA GLU A 65 -0.47 -13.37 -3.94
C GLU A 65 -1.55 -12.69 -4.75
N MET A 66 -1.13 -11.89 -5.70
CA MET A 66 -2.03 -11.16 -6.56
C MET A 66 -1.43 -11.12 -7.96
N GLU A 67 -2.13 -11.68 -8.92
CA GLU A 67 -1.68 -11.73 -10.31
C GLU A 67 -0.25 -12.27 -10.44
N GLY A 68 0.07 -13.30 -9.66
CA GLY A 68 1.39 -13.90 -9.70
C GLY A 68 2.45 -13.16 -8.93
N ARG A 69 2.08 -12.13 -8.19
CA ARG A 69 3.01 -11.35 -7.38
C ARG A 69 2.63 -11.40 -5.92
N GLU A 70 3.63 -11.49 -5.08
CA GLU A 70 3.45 -11.47 -3.64
C GLU A 70 3.53 -10.03 -3.14
N LEU A 71 2.46 -9.54 -2.58
CA LEU A 71 2.43 -8.17 -2.07
C LEU A 71 3.35 -8.03 -0.87
N LYS A 72 3.99 -6.88 -0.78
CA LYS A 72 4.81 -6.55 0.38
C LYS A 72 4.14 -5.42 1.12
N VAL A 73 3.71 -5.70 2.34
CA VAL A 73 3.02 -4.70 3.15
C VAL A 73 3.77 -4.55 4.47
N SER A 74 4.13 -3.33 4.79
CA SER A 74 4.81 -3.05 6.03
C SER A 74 4.45 -1.66 6.50
N GLU A 75 4.78 -1.37 7.74
CA GLU A 75 4.56 -0.04 8.26
C GLU A 75 5.55 0.93 7.64
N ALA A 76 5.02 1.99 7.05
CA ALA A 76 5.86 3.03 6.48
C ALA A 76 6.07 4.10 7.52
N LYS A 77 7.26 4.17 8.05
CA LYS A 77 7.56 5.21 9.01
C LYS A 77 7.84 6.50 8.28
N PRO A 78 7.32 7.61 8.75
CA PRO A 78 7.64 8.88 8.14
C PRO A 78 9.13 9.11 8.21
N MET A 79 9.68 9.61 7.12
CA MET A 79 11.09 9.96 7.11
C MET A 79 11.27 11.20 7.97
N GLU A 80 11.76 10.99 9.15
CA GLU A 80 12.03 12.11 10.00
C GLU A 80 13.46 12.60 9.76
N PRO A 81 13.64 13.91 9.66
CA PRO A 81 15.00 14.41 9.55
C PRO A 81 15.74 14.06 10.83
N ARG A 82 16.82 13.37 10.67
CA ARG A 82 17.65 13.02 11.77
C ARG A 82 18.65 14.12 12.03
N ASN A 83 18.75 14.47 13.24
CA ASN A 83 19.75 15.47 13.63
C ASN A 83 21.01 14.78 14.07
#